data_e691cc2b1c8056c20afbc56b744f1349
#
_entry.id   e691cc2b1c8056c20afbc56b744f1349
#
_cell.length_a   1.000
_cell.length_b   1.000
_cell.length_c   1.000
_cell.angle_alpha   90.00
_cell.angle_beta   90.00
_cell.angle_gamma   90.00
#
_symmetry.space_group_name_H-M   'P 1'
#
loop_
_entity.id
_entity.type
_entity.pdbx_description
1 polymer ?
#
loop_
_entity_poly.entity_id
_entity_poly.type
_entity_poly.pdbx_seq_one_letter_code
_entity_poly.pdbx_strand_id
1 'polypeptide(L)'
;MKRYIRIVAMSLLYGLVFVGCGAKGNDAKDVKVDAKTELDQVNKEDKKSLTVFAAASMTESLTEIKDEFEKENPGVNLVFNFDSSGTLKSQIAEGAACDVFISAASKQMDELDPTSGKKDSDLEIDPDSRFNLLENEVTLAVKEDSSKDIKSFEDLNTNLVETIALGNADVPVGQYSESLLKNMGIWDAIKGKITFGSNVKEVTSWISEGAVDCGIIYSTDAKAAGLKIVAKADPTLLDKKVIYPAAVLKDSKNREDADKFISFLNSDKAREIFEKYGFKQAE
;
A
#
# COMPACT_ATOMS: atom_id res chain seq x y z
N MET A 1 13.06 -6.57 52.48
CA MET A 1 11.73 -6.40 53.11
C MET A 1 10.66 -6.74 52.08
N LYS A 2 9.96 -7.82 52.28
CA LYS A 2 8.88 -8.35 51.43
C LYS A 2 7.59 -7.58 51.69
N ARG A 3 6.88 -7.13 50.65
CA ARG A 3 5.46 -6.78 50.79
C ARG A 3 4.67 -7.42 49.62
N TYR A 4 3.91 -8.41 50.00
CA TYR A 4 2.85 -9.07 49.22
C TYR A 4 1.62 -8.16 49.21
N ILE A 5 1.00 -7.96 48.05
CA ILE A 5 -0.36 -7.44 47.93
C ILE A 5 -1.21 -8.50 47.25
N ARG A 6 -2.28 -8.88 47.98
CA ARG A 6 -3.24 -9.92 47.67
C ARG A 6 -4.26 -9.46 46.64
N ILE A 7 -4.53 -10.32 45.69
CA ILE A 7 -5.64 -10.22 44.74
C ILE A 7 -6.92 -10.70 45.46
N VAL A 8 -7.96 -9.87 45.46
CA VAL A 8 -9.31 -10.24 45.88
C VAL A 8 -10.14 -10.49 44.61
N ALA A 9 -10.52 -11.75 44.43
CA ALA A 9 -11.50 -12.15 43.44
C ALA A 9 -12.90 -11.95 44.03
N MET A 10 -13.76 -11.23 43.27
CA MET A 10 -15.15 -11.05 43.65
C MET A 10 -16.04 -11.64 42.54
N SER A 11 -16.50 -12.83 42.79
CA SER A 11 -17.50 -13.55 42.02
C SER A 11 -18.91 -13.02 42.36
N LEU A 12 -19.66 -12.59 41.37
CA LEU A 12 -21.09 -12.31 41.49
C LEU A 12 -21.86 -13.31 40.64
N LEU A 13 -22.49 -14.25 41.38
CA LEU A 13 -23.59 -15.09 40.88
C LEU A 13 -24.84 -14.24 40.75
N TYR A 14 -25.52 -14.30 39.59
CA TYR A 14 -26.93 -13.91 39.48
C TYR A 14 -27.75 -15.09 38.96
N GLY A 15 -28.72 -15.43 39.79
CA GLY A 15 -29.55 -16.60 39.66
C GLY A 15 -30.66 -16.48 38.62
N LEU A 16 -30.99 -17.64 38.07
CA LEU A 16 -32.19 -17.93 37.29
C LEU A 16 -33.44 -17.82 38.14
N VAL A 17 -34.43 -17.07 37.68
CA VAL A 17 -35.81 -17.23 38.15
C VAL A 17 -36.65 -17.74 36.99
N PHE A 18 -37.07 -18.99 37.06
CA PHE A 18 -38.15 -19.57 36.24
C PHE A 18 -39.48 -19.22 36.91
N VAL A 19 -40.36 -18.57 36.17
CA VAL A 19 -41.79 -18.59 36.49
C VAL A 19 -42.53 -19.11 35.24
N GLY A 20 -43.09 -20.28 35.35
CA GLY A 20 -44.00 -20.87 34.40
C GLY A 20 -45.44 -20.63 34.77
N CYS A 21 -46.31 -20.62 33.78
CA CYS A 21 -47.74 -21.04 33.67
C CYS A 21 -48.37 -20.15 32.60
N GLY A 22 -48.89 -20.59 31.50
CA GLY A 22 -49.84 -21.61 31.24
C GLY A 22 -50.89 -21.07 30.30
N ALA A 23 -51.25 -21.89 29.31
CA ALA A 23 -52.54 -21.94 28.59
C ALA A 23 -52.70 -21.28 27.19
N LYS A 24 -52.77 -22.22 26.22
CA LYS A 24 -53.70 -22.30 25.05
C LYS A 24 -53.89 -21.11 24.11
N GLY A 25 -53.55 -21.34 22.85
CA GLY A 25 -54.10 -20.65 21.67
C GLY A 25 -53.35 -21.06 20.41
N ASN A 26 -54.01 -21.86 19.57
CA ASN A 26 -53.54 -22.19 18.21
C ASN A 26 -53.43 -20.94 17.35
N ASP A 27 -52.31 -20.77 16.68
CA ASP A 27 -52.26 -20.29 15.31
C ASP A 27 -50.89 -20.59 14.71
N ALA A 28 -50.84 -21.57 13.82
CA ALA A 28 -49.71 -21.87 12.97
C ALA A 28 -49.56 -20.74 11.94
N LYS A 29 -48.60 -19.87 12.10
CA LYS A 29 -48.08 -19.06 10.99
C LYS A 29 -46.76 -19.69 10.55
N ASP A 30 -46.81 -20.24 9.33
CA ASP A 30 -45.65 -20.64 8.56
C ASP A 30 -44.65 -19.47 8.47
N VAL A 31 -43.57 -19.56 9.24
CA VAL A 31 -42.38 -18.74 9.01
C VAL A 31 -41.63 -19.44 7.87
N LYS A 32 -41.84 -18.97 6.64
CA LYS A 32 -40.92 -19.23 5.56
C LYS A 32 -39.62 -18.53 5.90
N VAL A 33 -38.67 -19.30 6.45
CA VAL A 33 -37.26 -18.89 6.51
C VAL A 33 -36.78 -18.84 5.07
N ASP A 34 -36.46 -17.67 4.57
CA ASP A 34 -35.93 -17.47 3.22
C ASP A 34 -34.58 -18.19 3.12
N ALA A 35 -34.56 -19.29 2.38
CA ALA A 35 -33.37 -20.10 2.10
C ALA A 35 -32.24 -19.28 1.42
N LYS A 36 -32.53 -18.06 0.99
CA LYS A 36 -31.56 -17.14 0.41
C LYS A 36 -30.68 -16.46 1.46
N THR A 37 -31.18 -16.24 2.68
CA THR A 37 -30.44 -15.63 3.78
C THR A 37 -29.44 -16.61 4.41
N GLU A 38 -29.74 -17.92 4.39
CA GLU A 38 -28.80 -18.96 4.89
C GLU A 38 -27.66 -19.22 3.89
N LEU A 39 -27.90 -19.13 2.58
CA LEU A 39 -26.88 -19.30 1.55
C LEU A 39 -25.84 -18.14 1.56
N ASP A 40 -26.27 -16.91 1.87
CA ASP A 40 -25.37 -15.75 1.98
C ASP A 40 -24.54 -15.75 3.28
N GLN A 41 -24.96 -16.45 4.32
CA GLN A 41 -24.19 -16.60 5.56
C GLN A 41 -23.18 -17.75 5.52
N VAL A 42 -23.47 -18.84 4.78
CA VAL A 42 -22.55 -19.99 4.64
C VAL A 42 -21.33 -19.66 3.76
N ASN A 43 -21.43 -18.66 2.86
CA ASN A 43 -20.31 -18.26 1.98
C ASN A 43 -19.30 -17.28 2.60
N LYS A 44 -19.41 -16.92 3.87
CA LYS A 44 -18.53 -15.92 4.52
C LYS A 44 -17.46 -16.50 5.44
N GLU A 45 -17.52 -17.79 5.76
CA GLU A 45 -16.66 -18.36 6.83
C GLU A 45 -15.45 -19.18 6.37
N ASP A 46 -15.23 -19.44 5.06
CA ASP A 46 -14.15 -20.34 4.62
C ASP A 46 -13.14 -19.73 3.62
N LYS A 47 -13.13 -18.40 3.44
CA LYS A 47 -12.14 -17.78 2.55
C LYS A 47 -10.77 -17.71 3.23
N LYS A 48 -9.74 -18.24 2.57
CA LYS A 48 -8.35 -18.07 3.01
C LYS A 48 -7.92 -16.63 2.78
N SER A 49 -7.38 -15.98 3.81
CA SER A 49 -6.81 -14.62 3.66
C SER A 49 -5.38 -14.70 3.12
N LEU A 50 -5.15 -14.03 2.00
CA LEU A 50 -3.82 -13.79 1.44
C LEU A 50 -3.41 -12.36 1.76
N THR A 51 -2.37 -12.20 2.55
CA THR A 51 -1.88 -10.88 3.00
C THR A 51 -0.84 -10.33 2.04
N VAL A 52 -1.13 -9.17 1.45
CA VAL A 52 -0.27 -8.51 0.47
C VAL A 52 0.18 -7.16 1.03
N PHE A 53 1.49 -6.99 1.19
CA PHE A 53 2.08 -5.71 1.52
C PHE A 53 2.47 -5.00 0.22
N ALA A 54 1.89 -3.85 -0.05
CA ALA A 54 2.08 -3.15 -1.32
C ALA A 54 2.32 -1.64 -1.13
N ALA A 55 3.19 -1.10 -1.97
CA ALA A 55 3.47 0.33 -1.99
C ALA A 55 2.18 1.16 -2.09
N ALA A 56 2.06 2.21 -1.28
CA ALA A 56 0.87 3.06 -1.18
C ALA A 56 0.42 3.66 -2.52
N SER A 57 1.36 3.91 -3.45
CA SER A 57 1.07 4.38 -4.82
C SER A 57 0.24 3.41 -5.66
N MET A 58 0.08 2.16 -5.23
CA MET A 58 -0.69 1.13 -5.93
C MET A 58 -2.10 0.93 -5.38
N THR A 59 -2.51 1.71 -4.38
CA THR A 59 -3.78 1.51 -3.65
C THR A 59 -4.98 1.38 -4.58
N GLU A 60 -5.14 2.31 -5.52
CA GLU A 60 -6.31 2.35 -6.40
C GLU A 60 -6.30 1.17 -7.39
N SER A 61 -5.16 0.90 -8.03
CA SER A 61 -5.04 -0.19 -9.01
C SER A 61 -5.19 -1.57 -8.37
N LEU A 62 -4.57 -1.80 -7.21
CA LEU A 62 -4.67 -3.08 -6.51
C LEU A 62 -6.05 -3.30 -5.86
N THR A 63 -6.77 -2.23 -5.51
CA THR A 63 -8.17 -2.34 -5.06
C THR A 63 -9.06 -2.87 -6.19
N GLU A 64 -8.90 -2.37 -7.43
CA GLU A 64 -9.62 -2.89 -8.59
C GLU A 64 -9.19 -4.31 -8.95
N ILE A 65 -7.88 -4.59 -8.89
CA ILE A 65 -7.32 -5.94 -9.11
C ILE A 65 -7.88 -6.95 -8.11
N LYS A 66 -8.06 -6.55 -6.83
CA LYS A 66 -8.68 -7.41 -5.82
C LYS A 66 -10.03 -7.94 -6.28
N ASP A 67 -10.90 -7.04 -6.74
CA ASP A 67 -12.25 -7.41 -7.16
C ASP A 67 -12.23 -8.42 -8.32
N GLU A 68 -11.31 -8.25 -9.26
CA GLU A 68 -11.19 -9.16 -10.40
C GLU A 68 -10.55 -10.50 -10.02
N PHE A 69 -9.50 -10.49 -9.19
CA PHE A 69 -8.85 -11.70 -8.71
C PHE A 69 -9.79 -12.56 -7.86
N GLU A 70 -10.53 -11.94 -6.92
CA GLU A 70 -11.45 -12.66 -6.04
C GLU A 70 -12.67 -13.24 -6.79
N LYS A 71 -13.08 -12.66 -7.92
CA LYS A 71 -14.09 -13.26 -8.82
C LYS A 71 -13.60 -14.56 -9.43
N GLU A 72 -12.34 -14.61 -9.83
CA GLU A 72 -11.72 -15.79 -10.42
C GLU A 72 -11.30 -16.83 -9.37
N ASN A 73 -11.06 -16.37 -8.13
CA ASN A 73 -10.59 -17.17 -7.00
C ASN A 73 -11.51 -17.00 -5.77
N PRO A 74 -12.76 -17.49 -5.81
CA PRO A 74 -13.77 -17.18 -4.78
C PRO A 74 -13.42 -17.70 -3.37
N GLY A 75 -12.47 -18.64 -3.26
CA GLY A 75 -11.94 -19.16 -1.98
C GLY A 75 -10.85 -18.31 -1.35
N VAL A 76 -10.39 -17.24 -2.02
CA VAL A 76 -9.33 -16.35 -1.54
C VAL A 76 -9.92 -14.99 -1.20
N ASN A 77 -9.43 -14.38 -0.10
CA ASN A 77 -9.69 -12.99 0.26
C ASN A 77 -8.36 -12.24 0.32
N LEU A 78 -8.13 -11.28 -0.56
CA LEU A 78 -6.95 -10.42 -0.52
C LEU A 78 -7.07 -9.40 0.61
N VAL A 79 -6.06 -9.35 1.47
CA VAL A 79 -5.93 -8.37 2.54
C VAL A 79 -4.70 -7.52 2.26
N PHE A 80 -4.90 -6.25 1.94
CA PHE A 80 -3.80 -5.34 1.66
C PHE A 80 -3.36 -4.56 2.90
N ASN A 81 -2.05 -4.39 3.02
CA ASN A 81 -1.42 -3.38 3.85
C ASN A 81 -0.69 -2.40 2.91
N PHE A 82 -1.19 -1.18 2.84
CA PHE A 82 -0.63 -0.12 1.98
C PHE A 82 0.15 0.88 2.81
N ASP A 83 1.45 1.00 2.55
CA ASP A 83 2.30 2.03 3.17
C ASP A 83 3.54 2.30 2.28
N SER A 84 4.49 3.08 2.77
CA SER A 84 5.79 3.22 2.11
C SER A 84 6.50 1.86 2.05
N SER A 85 7.22 1.60 0.96
CA SER A 85 7.92 0.31 0.82
C SER A 85 8.98 0.10 1.89
N GLY A 86 9.57 1.17 2.43
CA GLY A 86 10.51 1.10 3.54
C GLY A 86 9.82 0.69 4.85
N THR A 87 8.68 1.28 5.17
CA THR A 87 7.86 0.90 6.33
C THR A 87 7.42 -0.56 6.23
N LEU A 88 6.89 -0.98 5.07
CA LEU A 88 6.44 -2.36 4.85
C LEU A 88 7.59 -3.36 4.98
N LYS A 89 8.77 -3.06 4.41
CA LYS A 89 9.98 -3.88 4.56
C LYS A 89 10.39 -4.01 6.03
N SER A 90 10.34 -2.92 6.79
CA SER A 90 10.63 -2.94 8.22
C SER A 90 9.64 -3.80 9.00
N GLN A 91 8.35 -3.70 8.71
CA GLN A 91 7.31 -4.57 9.30
C GLN A 91 7.56 -6.05 8.98
N ILE A 92 7.94 -6.39 7.74
CA ILE A 92 8.32 -7.74 7.35
C ILE A 92 9.53 -8.20 8.17
N ALA A 93 10.58 -7.39 8.26
CA ALA A 93 11.79 -7.71 9.01
C ALA A 93 11.52 -7.91 10.52
N GLU A 94 10.51 -7.25 11.07
CA GLU A 94 10.03 -7.39 12.44
C GLU A 94 9.08 -8.60 12.63
N GLY A 95 8.80 -9.37 11.58
CA GLY A 95 8.00 -10.61 11.65
C GLY A 95 6.51 -10.43 11.37
N ALA A 96 6.09 -9.32 10.75
CA ALA A 96 4.70 -9.17 10.32
C ALA A 96 4.35 -10.22 9.27
N ALA A 97 3.17 -10.85 9.42
CA ALA A 97 2.68 -11.83 8.47
C ALA A 97 2.42 -11.17 7.11
N CYS A 98 3.15 -11.61 6.10
CA CYS A 98 3.06 -11.15 4.72
C CYS A 98 3.25 -12.34 3.79
N ASP A 99 2.38 -12.48 2.79
CA ASP A 99 2.48 -13.54 1.78
C ASP A 99 3.15 -13.02 0.50
N VAL A 100 2.78 -11.80 0.07
CA VAL A 100 3.30 -11.16 -1.14
C VAL A 100 3.75 -9.74 -0.81
N PHE A 101 4.95 -9.36 -1.25
CA PHE A 101 5.47 -8.00 -1.13
C PHE A 101 5.61 -7.35 -2.51
N ILE A 102 5.09 -6.13 -2.65
CA ILE A 102 5.19 -5.30 -3.88
C ILE A 102 5.77 -3.94 -3.49
N SER A 103 7.00 -3.69 -3.92
CA SER A 103 7.73 -2.47 -3.58
C SER A 103 7.71 -1.46 -4.73
N ALA A 104 7.76 -0.15 -4.43
CA ALA A 104 7.92 0.93 -5.42
C ALA A 104 9.40 1.22 -5.75
N ALA A 105 10.32 0.42 -5.29
CA ALA A 105 11.74 0.46 -5.67
C ALA A 105 12.41 -0.89 -5.46
N SER A 106 13.43 -1.17 -6.27
CA SER A 106 14.22 -2.39 -6.14
C SER A 106 14.99 -2.46 -4.82
N LYS A 107 15.36 -1.32 -4.22
CA LYS A 107 16.16 -1.27 -2.99
C LYS A 107 15.54 -2.10 -1.86
N GLN A 108 14.28 -1.86 -1.52
CA GLN A 108 13.60 -2.55 -0.42
C GLN A 108 13.40 -4.05 -0.72
N MET A 109 13.19 -4.40 -1.98
CA MET A 109 13.14 -5.80 -2.41
C MET A 109 14.51 -6.48 -2.32
N ASP A 110 15.58 -5.79 -2.74
CA ASP A 110 16.96 -6.27 -2.65
C ASP A 110 17.36 -6.58 -1.20
N GLU A 111 16.88 -5.79 -0.25
CA GLU A 111 17.16 -5.96 1.19
C GLU A 111 16.47 -7.19 1.80
N LEU A 112 15.48 -7.77 1.14
CA LEU A 112 14.80 -9.03 1.51
C LEU A 112 15.23 -10.21 0.62
N ASP A 113 15.97 -9.97 -0.47
CA ASP A 113 16.36 -10.97 -1.44
C ASP A 113 17.72 -11.61 -1.05
N PRO A 114 17.76 -12.90 -0.73
CA PRO A 114 19.00 -13.57 -0.33
C PRO A 114 20.07 -13.61 -1.44
N THR A 115 19.67 -13.39 -2.70
CA THR A 115 20.57 -13.45 -3.87
C THR A 115 21.13 -12.08 -4.27
N SER A 116 20.59 -10.99 -3.72
CA SER A 116 20.95 -9.61 -4.12
C SER A 116 22.32 -9.14 -3.65
N GLY A 117 22.90 -9.79 -2.64
CA GLY A 117 24.09 -9.33 -1.93
C GLY A 117 23.85 -8.08 -1.04
N LYS A 118 22.61 -7.65 -0.88
CA LYS A 118 22.22 -6.47 -0.09
C LYS A 118 21.23 -6.81 1.03
N LYS A 119 20.97 -8.09 1.24
CA LYS A 119 20.05 -8.56 2.28
C LYS A 119 20.46 -8.02 3.66
N ASP A 120 19.49 -7.45 4.37
CA ASP A 120 19.66 -6.89 5.72
C ASP A 120 18.61 -7.40 6.73
N SER A 121 17.88 -8.47 6.39
CA SER A 121 16.80 -9.06 7.19
C SER A 121 16.96 -10.57 7.32
N ASP A 122 16.49 -11.14 8.43
CA ASP A 122 16.38 -12.60 8.61
C ASP A 122 15.23 -13.19 7.80
N LEU A 123 14.17 -12.41 7.54
CA LEU A 123 13.07 -12.80 6.65
C LEU A 123 13.43 -12.51 5.20
N GLU A 124 12.99 -13.39 4.32
CA GLU A 124 13.39 -13.44 2.91
C GLU A 124 12.19 -13.55 1.99
N ILE A 125 12.32 -12.95 0.82
CA ILE A 125 11.48 -13.34 -0.32
C ILE A 125 11.97 -14.68 -0.89
N ASP A 126 11.10 -15.35 -1.64
CA ASP A 126 11.51 -16.41 -2.57
C ASP A 126 12.06 -15.75 -3.86
N PRO A 127 13.38 -15.83 -4.14
CA PRO A 127 13.96 -15.16 -5.28
C PRO A 127 13.45 -15.69 -6.62
N ASP A 128 12.98 -16.95 -6.69
CA ASP A 128 12.42 -17.54 -7.91
C ASP A 128 11.03 -16.95 -8.24
N SER A 129 10.37 -16.37 -7.26
CA SER A 129 9.09 -15.65 -7.45
C SER A 129 9.24 -14.18 -7.80
N ARG A 130 10.45 -13.63 -7.68
CA ARG A 130 10.72 -12.21 -7.89
C ARG A 130 10.69 -11.84 -9.36
N PHE A 131 9.96 -10.78 -9.69
CA PHE A 131 9.95 -10.20 -11.04
C PHE A 131 9.69 -8.68 -10.98
N ASN A 132 10.04 -7.99 -12.07
CA ASN A 132 9.72 -6.58 -12.24
C ASN A 132 8.31 -6.48 -12.79
N LEU A 133 7.39 -5.95 -12.00
CA LEU A 133 5.97 -5.87 -12.36
C LEU A 133 5.68 -4.63 -13.22
N LEU A 134 6.08 -3.45 -12.75
CA LEU A 134 5.70 -2.16 -13.36
C LEU A 134 6.86 -1.17 -13.36
N GLU A 135 6.73 -0.17 -14.24
CA GLU A 135 7.51 1.07 -14.22
C GLU A 135 6.61 2.28 -13.91
N ASN A 136 7.21 3.33 -13.34
CA ASN A 136 6.54 4.60 -13.05
C ASN A 136 7.48 5.78 -13.38
N GLU A 137 6.96 7.00 -13.24
CA GLU A 137 7.71 8.23 -13.51
C GLU A 137 7.66 9.15 -12.28
N VAL A 138 8.78 9.76 -11.93
CA VAL A 138 8.85 10.81 -10.90
C VAL A 138 8.43 12.13 -11.51
N THR A 139 7.52 12.86 -10.86
CA THR A 139 6.97 14.10 -11.38
C THR A 139 6.94 15.19 -10.32
N LEU A 140 7.07 16.44 -10.76
CA LEU A 140 6.73 17.61 -9.97
C LEU A 140 5.26 17.93 -10.22
N ALA A 141 4.48 17.96 -9.16
CA ALA A 141 3.04 18.21 -9.21
C ALA A 141 2.65 19.40 -8.35
N VAL A 142 1.60 20.08 -8.78
CA VAL A 142 0.94 21.17 -8.07
C VAL A 142 -0.56 20.89 -8.01
N LYS A 143 -1.26 21.59 -7.13
CA LYS A 143 -2.73 21.59 -7.12
C LYS A 143 -3.25 22.05 -8.47
N GLU A 144 -4.36 21.47 -8.97
CA GLU A 144 -4.90 21.77 -10.31
C GLU A 144 -5.16 23.27 -10.53
N ASP A 145 -5.71 23.94 -9.51
CA ASP A 145 -6.02 25.37 -9.52
C ASP A 145 -4.92 26.26 -8.91
N SER A 146 -3.68 25.77 -8.85
CA SER A 146 -2.56 26.55 -8.31
C SER A 146 -2.34 27.85 -9.11
N SER A 147 -2.27 28.96 -8.38
CA SER A 147 -1.97 30.29 -8.94
C SER A 147 -0.47 30.53 -9.16
N LYS A 148 0.41 29.69 -8.62
CA LYS A 148 1.86 29.79 -8.79
C LYS A 148 2.27 29.23 -10.14
N ASP A 149 3.06 29.98 -10.92
CA ASP A 149 3.49 29.63 -12.30
C ASP A 149 4.74 28.71 -12.26
N ILE A 150 4.68 27.63 -11.48
CA ILE A 150 5.73 26.62 -11.38
C ILE A 150 5.69 25.74 -12.63
N LYS A 151 6.83 25.57 -13.32
CA LYS A 151 6.95 24.87 -14.61
C LYS A 151 8.02 23.80 -14.65
N SER A 152 9.01 23.88 -13.77
CA SER A 152 10.18 23.00 -13.80
C SER A 152 10.73 22.73 -12.40
N PHE A 153 11.63 21.76 -12.29
CA PHE A 153 12.32 21.46 -11.03
C PHE A 153 13.28 22.60 -10.61
N GLU A 154 13.80 23.39 -11.54
CA GLU A 154 14.64 24.55 -11.28
C GLU A 154 13.89 25.64 -10.50
N ASP A 155 12.58 25.77 -10.72
CA ASP A 155 11.73 26.73 -9.99
C ASP A 155 11.72 26.49 -8.49
N LEU A 156 11.99 25.26 -8.03
CA LEU A 156 12.09 24.91 -6.60
C LEU A 156 13.16 25.73 -5.88
N ASN A 157 14.21 26.15 -6.60
CA ASN A 157 15.31 26.95 -6.05
C ASN A 157 15.11 28.48 -6.23
N THR A 158 13.87 28.92 -6.46
CA THR A 158 13.51 30.34 -6.60
C THR A 158 12.61 30.81 -5.46
N ASN A 159 12.33 32.11 -5.40
CA ASN A 159 11.36 32.67 -4.45
C ASN A 159 9.90 32.39 -4.84
N LEU A 160 9.65 31.77 -6.00
CA LEU A 160 8.31 31.35 -6.44
C LEU A 160 7.77 30.23 -5.53
N VAL A 161 8.66 29.33 -5.06
CA VAL A 161 8.32 28.17 -4.24
C VAL A 161 8.82 28.41 -2.82
N GLU A 162 7.92 28.33 -1.85
CA GLU A 162 8.19 28.49 -0.43
C GLU A 162 8.12 27.15 0.31
N THR A 163 7.21 26.25 -0.10
CA THR A 163 6.95 24.96 0.55
C THR A 163 6.90 23.82 -0.46
N ILE A 164 7.61 22.73 -0.15
CA ILE A 164 7.74 21.55 -1.01
C ILE A 164 7.41 20.31 -0.18
N ALA A 165 6.57 19.41 -0.68
CA ALA A 165 6.33 18.12 -0.06
C ALA A 165 7.14 17.02 -0.76
N LEU A 166 7.85 16.22 0.02
CA LEU A 166 8.57 15.00 -0.42
C LEU A 166 8.25 13.83 0.50
N GLY A 167 8.41 12.60 0.02
CA GLY A 167 8.50 11.44 0.89
C GLY A 167 9.79 11.48 1.73
N ASN A 168 9.75 10.92 2.94
CA ASN A 168 10.94 10.77 3.77
C ASN A 168 11.88 9.65 3.24
N ALA A 169 12.95 9.34 3.96
CA ALA A 169 13.96 8.36 3.55
C ALA A 169 13.45 6.92 3.39
N ASP A 170 12.31 6.56 3.99
CA ASP A 170 11.66 5.25 3.87
C ASP A 170 10.71 5.17 2.69
N VAL A 171 10.41 6.31 2.06
CA VAL A 171 9.49 6.41 0.92
C VAL A 171 10.29 6.34 -0.39
N PRO A 172 10.06 5.34 -1.25
CA PRO A 172 10.83 5.20 -2.49
C PRO A 172 10.85 6.46 -3.37
N VAL A 173 9.70 7.13 -3.60
CA VAL A 173 9.69 8.38 -4.38
C VAL A 173 10.47 9.51 -3.69
N GLY A 174 10.54 9.51 -2.36
CA GLY A 174 11.41 10.44 -1.62
C GLY A 174 12.89 10.20 -1.90
N GLN A 175 13.31 8.93 -1.94
CA GLN A 175 14.69 8.54 -2.30
C GLN A 175 15.04 8.97 -3.73
N TYR A 176 14.13 8.72 -4.70
CA TYR A 176 14.31 9.18 -6.08
C TYR A 176 14.35 10.71 -6.18
N SER A 177 13.51 11.40 -5.41
CA SER A 177 13.47 12.88 -5.38
C SER A 177 14.76 13.47 -4.83
N GLU A 178 15.27 12.91 -3.73
CA GLU A 178 16.53 13.36 -3.14
C GLU A 178 17.70 13.16 -4.11
N SER A 179 17.78 11.98 -4.75
CA SER A 179 18.80 11.70 -5.79
C SER A 179 18.70 12.68 -6.95
N LEU A 180 17.50 12.87 -7.52
CA LEU A 180 17.23 13.84 -8.58
C LEU A 180 17.73 15.25 -8.22
N LEU A 181 17.30 15.76 -7.07
CA LEU A 181 17.61 17.13 -6.62
C LEU A 181 19.09 17.31 -6.28
N LYS A 182 19.78 16.25 -5.81
CA LYS A 182 21.24 16.24 -5.63
C LYS A 182 21.96 16.27 -6.97
N ASN A 183 21.54 15.47 -7.94
CA ASN A 183 22.11 15.42 -9.28
C ASN A 183 21.88 16.74 -10.06
N MET A 184 20.79 17.45 -9.75
CA MET A 184 20.54 18.81 -10.22
C MET A 184 21.36 19.87 -9.48
N GLY A 185 21.98 19.55 -8.34
CA GLY A 185 22.78 20.48 -7.53
C GLY A 185 21.96 21.50 -6.72
N ILE A 186 20.64 21.27 -6.54
CA ILE A 186 19.75 22.24 -5.85
C ILE A 186 19.30 21.77 -4.46
N TRP A 187 19.58 20.50 -4.08
CA TRP A 187 19.12 19.91 -2.80
C TRP A 187 19.44 20.78 -1.59
N ASP A 188 20.70 21.19 -1.42
CA ASP A 188 21.11 21.97 -0.24
C ASP A 188 20.47 23.35 -0.16
N ALA A 189 20.13 23.94 -1.29
CA ALA A 189 19.49 25.25 -1.34
C ALA A 189 18.00 25.19 -0.95
N ILE A 190 17.33 24.07 -1.22
CA ILE A 190 15.87 23.94 -1.02
C ILE A 190 15.48 23.14 0.22
N LYS A 191 16.42 22.45 0.88
CA LYS A 191 16.10 21.57 2.03
C LYS A 191 15.34 22.25 3.17
N GLY A 192 15.50 23.55 3.34
CA GLY A 192 14.75 24.35 4.32
C GLY A 192 13.28 24.59 3.96
N LYS A 193 12.88 24.31 2.71
CA LYS A 193 11.49 24.43 2.22
C LYS A 193 10.72 23.11 2.27
N ILE A 194 11.41 21.98 2.58
CA ILE A 194 10.87 20.63 2.43
C ILE A 194 10.14 20.19 3.68
N THR A 195 8.93 19.69 3.52
CA THR A 195 8.18 18.90 4.49
C THR A 195 8.14 17.46 4.04
N PHE A 196 8.43 16.51 4.96
CA PHE A 196 8.56 15.09 4.65
C PHE A 196 7.32 14.30 5.09
N GLY A 197 6.68 13.58 4.15
CA GLY A 197 5.61 12.65 4.42
C GLY A 197 6.12 11.23 4.67
N SER A 198 5.36 10.46 5.42
CA SER A 198 5.66 9.07 5.76
C SER A 198 5.38 8.08 4.62
N ASN A 199 4.56 8.46 3.66
CA ASN A 199 4.29 7.75 2.41
C ASN A 199 3.83 8.72 1.32
N VAL A 200 3.72 8.23 0.07
CA VAL A 200 3.38 9.09 -1.08
C VAL A 200 1.95 9.62 -1.00
N LYS A 201 1.02 8.91 -0.37
CA LYS A 201 -0.38 9.37 -0.26
C LYS A 201 -0.50 10.59 0.65
N GLU A 202 0.28 10.64 1.72
CA GLU A 202 0.36 11.81 2.60
C GLU A 202 0.91 13.04 1.83
N VAL A 203 1.99 12.86 1.06
CA VAL A 203 2.54 13.91 0.19
C VAL A 203 1.49 14.39 -0.82
N THR A 204 0.81 13.46 -1.48
CA THR A 204 -0.25 13.76 -2.47
C THR A 204 -1.40 14.54 -1.83
N SER A 205 -1.82 14.18 -0.61
CA SER A 205 -2.88 14.88 0.13
C SER A 205 -2.51 16.34 0.39
N TRP A 206 -1.29 16.61 0.88
CA TRP A 206 -0.83 17.98 1.13
C TRP A 206 -0.82 18.85 -0.13
N ILE A 207 -0.46 18.28 -1.29
CA ILE A 207 -0.53 18.99 -2.57
C ILE A 207 -1.99 19.28 -2.95
N SER A 208 -2.86 18.27 -2.84
CA SER A 208 -4.28 18.38 -3.19
C SER A 208 -5.02 19.41 -2.35
N GLU A 209 -4.69 19.49 -1.06
CA GLU A 209 -5.27 20.42 -0.10
C GLU A 209 -4.71 21.84 -0.26
N GLY A 210 -3.58 22.00 -0.99
CA GLY A 210 -2.86 23.27 -1.10
C GLY A 210 -2.12 23.64 0.18
N ALA A 211 -1.80 22.65 1.02
CA ALA A 211 -0.97 22.84 2.23
C ALA A 211 0.49 23.14 1.89
N VAL A 212 0.91 22.79 0.68
CA VAL A 212 2.22 23.09 0.10
C VAL A 212 2.06 23.66 -1.31
N ASP A 213 3.09 24.35 -1.79
CA ASP A 213 3.08 24.92 -3.14
C ASP A 213 3.18 23.85 -4.22
N CYS A 214 3.98 22.83 -3.99
CA CYS A 214 4.23 21.71 -4.90
C CYS A 214 4.79 20.51 -4.15
N GLY A 215 4.90 19.37 -4.83
CA GLY A 215 5.58 18.20 -4.31
C GLY A 215 6.07 17.30 -5.41
N ILE A 216 6.98 16.38 -5.07
CA ILE A 216 7.51 15.39 -5.99
C ILE A 216 6.91 14.04 -5.61
N ILE A 217 6.13 13.48 -6.54
CA ILE A 217 5.38 12.24 -6.42
C ILE A 217 5.48 11.43 -7.71
N TYR A 218 4.85 10.27 -7.76
CA TYR A 218 4.74 9.53 -9.01
C TYR A 218 3.64 10.09 -9.92
N SER A 219 3.78 9.90 -11.23
CA SER A 219 2.78 10.32 -12.22
C SER A 219 1.43 9.66 -12.00
N THR A 220 1.40 8.42 -11.50
CA THR A 220 0.18 7.68 -11.15
C THR A 220 -0.57 8.33 -9.98
N ASP A 221 0.16 8.76 -8.92
CA ASP A 221 -0.45 9.44 -7.78
C ASP A 221 -1.00 10.81 -8.16
N ALA A 222 -0.25 11.56 -8.98
CA ALA A 222 -0.72 12.84 -9.50
C ALA A 222 -2.00 12.69 -10.32
N LYS A 223 -2.04 11.68 -11.22
CA LYS A 223 -3.22 11.36 -12.04
C LYS A 223 -4.42 10.95 -11.19
N ALA A 224 -4.22 10.04 -10.22
CA ALA A 224 -5.28 9.56 -9.35
C ALA A 224 -5.90 10.67 -8.50
N ALA A 225 -5.10 11.64 -8.07
CA ALA A 225 -5.53 12.77 -7.26
C ALA A 225 -6.00 14.00 -8.08
N GLY A 226 -6.00 13.93 -9.41
CA GLY A 226 -6.37 15.05 -10.27
C GLY A 226 -5.44 16.26 -10.15
N LEU A 227 -4.16 16.03 -9.85
CA LEU A 227 -3.16 17.07 -9.72
C LEU A 227 -2.57 17.44 -11.09
N LYS A 228 -2.11 18.68 -11.22
CA LYS A 228 -1.40 19.14 -12.42
C LYS A 228 0.06 18.74 -12.34
N ILE A 229 0.51 17.89 -13.26
CA ILE A 229 1.92 17.60 -13.48
C ILE A 229 2.53 18.77 -14.25
N VAL A 230 3.52 19.43 -13.65
CA VAL A 230 4.21 20.58 -14.28
C VAL A 230 5.53 20.18 -14.91
N ALA A 231 6.19 19.13 -14.39
CA ALA A 231 7.40 18.58 -14.97
C ALA A 231 7.54 17.09 -14.66
N LYS A 232 8.22 16.36 -15.54
CA LYS A 232 8.68 14.97 -15.31
C LYS A 232 10.18 14.99 -15.11
N ALA A 233 10.66 14.12 -14.20
CA ALA A 233 12.09 13.97 -13.99
C ALA A 233 12.78 13.45 -15.26
N ASP A 234 13.94 14.01 -15.58
CA ASP A 234 14.81 13.45 -16.60
C ASP A 234 15.36 12.11 -16.08
N PRO A 235 15.11 10.99 -16.80
CA PRO A 235 15.62 9.68 -16.37
C PRO A 235 17.14 9.61 -16.21
N THR A 236 17.89 10.47 -16.91
CA THR A 236 19.36 10.53 -16.81
C THR A 236 19.85 11.15 -15.49
N LEU A 237 18.97 11.87 -14.79
CA LEU A 237 19.23 12.43 -13.46
C LEU A 237 18.76 11.52 -12.32
N LEU A 238 18.12 10.39 -12.63
CA LEU A 238 17.78 9.36 -11.66
C LEU A 238 18.89 8.30 -11.64
N ASP A 239 19.31 7.88 -10.44
CA ASP A 239 20.33 6.82 -10.29
C ASP A 239 19.86 5.48 -10.86
N LYS A 240 18.54 5.25 -10.90
CA LYS A 240 17.89 4.03 -11.39
C LYS A 240 16.51 4.33 -11.95
N LYS A 241 16.04 3.47 -12.87
CA LYS A 241 14.63 3.43 -13.29
C LYS A 241 13.72 3.19 -12.07
N VAL A 242 12.52 3.74 -12.11
CA VAL A 242 11.48 3.50 -11.10
C VAL A 242 10.80 2.18 -11.42
N ILE A 243 11.25 1.11 -10.80
CA ILE A 243 10.74 -0.25 -10.98
C ILE A 243 9.96 -0.67 -9.74
N TYR A 244 8.85 -1.34 -9.95
CA TYR A 244 8.02 -1.97 -8.94
C TYR A 244 8.20 -3.49 -8.99
N PRO A 245 9.13 -4.07 -8.21
CA PRO A 245 9.26 -5.51 -8.10
C PRO A 245 8.18 -6.09 -7.20
N ALA A 246 7.75 -7.31 -7.51
CA ALA A 246 6.89 -8.14 -6.69
C ALA A 246 7.55 -9.48 -6.40
N ALA A 247 7.26 -10.06 -5.23
CA ALA A 247 7.74 -11.39 -4.84
C ALA A 247 6.86 -12.01 -3.76
N VAL A 248 6.87 -13.32 -3.65
CA VAL A 248 6.28 -14.10 -2.55
C VAL A 248 7.28 -14.17 -1.41
N LEU A 249 6.83 -14.06 -0.15
CA LEU A 249 7.66 -14.32 1.02
C LEU A 249 7.94 -15.82 1.13
N LYS A 250 9.21 -16.17 1.40
CA LYS A 250 9.68 -17.56 1.50
C LYS A 250 8.89 -18.38 2.53
N ASP A 251 8.51 -17.74 3.65
CA ASP A 251 7.81 -18.39 4.76
C ASP A 251 6.28 -18.28 4.66
N SER A 252 5.75 -17.83 3.51
CA SER A 252 4.30 -17.76 3.28
C SER A 252 3.63 -19.12 3.52
N LYS A 253 2.58 -19.12 4.33
CA LYS A 253 1.75 -20.30 4.58
C LYS A 253 0.67 -20.50 3.50
N ASN A 254 0.49 -19.51 2.64
CA ASN A 254 -0.51 -19.46 1.57
C ASN A 254 0.15 -19.54 0.19
N ARG A 255 1.27 -20.27 0.05
CA ARG A 255 2.13 -20.30 -1.13
C ARG A 255 1.35 -20.50 -2.44
N GLU A 256 0.43 -21.48 -2.50
CA GLU A 256 -0.35 -21.77 -3.70
C GLU A 256 -1.20 -20.55 -4.13
N ASP A 257 -1.85 -19.89 -3.18
CA ASP A 257 -2.70 -18.74 -3.47
C ASP A 257 -1.85 -17.48 -3.76
N ALA A 258 -0.66 -17.35 -3.16
CA ALA A 258 0.32 -16.31 -3.49
C ALA A 258 0.84 -16.46 -4.93
N ASP A 259 1.17 -17.69 -5.36
CA ASP A 259 1.61 -17.98 -6.75
C ASP A 259 0.49 -17.69 -7.77
N LYS A 260 -0.78 -17.99 -7.44
CA LYS A 260 -1.94 -17.59 -8.26
C LYS A 260 -2.05 -16.08 -8.39
N PHE A 261 -1.86 -15.36 -7.28
CA PHE A 261 -1.94 -13.90 -7.30
C PHE A 261 -0.79 -13.27 -8.10
N ILE A 262 0.44 -13.75 -7.94
CA ILE A 262 1.59 -13.34 -8.78
C ILE A 262 1.32 -13.61 -10.27
N SER A 263 0.76 -14.77 -10.60
CA SER A 263 0.38 -15.09 -11.99
C SER A 263 -0.69 -14.15 -12.51
N PHE A 264 -1.69 -13.81 -11.68
CA PHE A 264 -2.74 -12.87 -12.06
C PHE A 264 -2.19 -11.46 -12.31
N LEU A 265 -1.24 -10.99 -11.48
CA LEU A 265 -0.59 -9.67 -11.68
C LEU A 265 0.12 -9.56 -13.05
N ASN A 266 0.55 -10.69 -13.63
CA ASN A 266 1.16 -10.77 -14.96
C ASN A 266 0.14 -10.99 -16.11
N SER A 267 -1.14 -11.10 -15.82
CA SER A 267 -2.19 -11.32 -16.83
C SER A 267 -2.48 -10.04 -17.64
N ASP A 268 -3.05 -10.23 -18.84
CA ASP A 268 -3.50 -9.10 -19.67
C ASP A 268 -4.54 -8.25 -18.94
N LYS A 269 -5.42 -8.86 -18.16
CA LYS A 269 -6.44 -8.18 -17.36
C LYS A 269 -5.82 -7.26 -16.31
N ALA A 270 -4.84 -7.74 -15.56
CA ALA A 270 -4.13 -6.90 -14.59
C ALA A 270 -3.34 -5.79 -15.28
N ARG A 271 -2.75 -6.07 -16.44
CA ARG A 271 -2.04 -5.08 -17.27
C ARG A 271 -2.97 -3.94 -17.68
N GLU A 272 -4.15 -4.23 -18.22
CA GLU A 272 -5.14 -3.22 -18.60
C GLU A 272 -5.52 -2.32 -17.40
N ILE A 273 -5.69 -2.91 -16.21
CA ILE A 273 -5.97 -2.15 -14.99
C ILE A 273 -4.78 -1.25 -14.65
N PHE A 274 -3.55 -1.76 -14.62
CA PHE A 274 -2.38 -0.95 -14.30
C PHE A 274 -2.20 0.22 -15.29
N GLU A 275 -2.37 -0.01 -16.59
CA GLU A 275 -2.29 1.02 -17.62
C GLU A 275 -3.37 2.09 -17.47
N LYS A 276 -4.60 1.70 -17.10
CA LYS A 276 -5.69 2.63 -16.76
C LYS A 276 -5.27 3.62 -15.67
N TYR A 277 -4.53 3.16 -14.67
CA TYR A 277 -4.00 4.01 -13.60
C TYR A 277 -2.69 4.72 -13.96
N GLY A 278 -2.12 4.46 -15.12
CA GLY A 278 -0.96 5.18 -15.65
C GLY A 278 0.38 4.50 -15.39
N PHE A 279 0.40 3.29 -14.88
CA PHE A 279 1.60 2.47 -14.83
C PHE A 279 2.00 1.98 -16.21
N LYS A 280 3.28 1.67 -16.39
CA LYS A 280 3.82 0.97 -17.56
C LYS A 280 4.26 -0.43 -17.15
N GLN A 281 4.20 -1.36 -18.09
CA GLN A 281 4.82 -2.67 -17.88
C GLN A 281 6.33 -2.51 -17.75
N ALA A 282 6.96 -3.23 -16.82
CA ALA A 282 8.41 -3.29 -16.75
C ALA A 282 8.95 -4.17 -17.90
N GLU A 283 10.03 -3.71 -18.54
CA GLU A 283 10.78 -4.44 -19.55
C GLU A 283 11.77 -5.43 -18.93
#